data_a7a8c5ffdb8f95922daba807aeb0d4e2
#
_entry.id   a7a8c5ffdb8f95922daba807aeb0d4e2
#
_cell.length_a   1.000
_cell.length_b   1.000
_cell.length_c   1.000
_cell.angle_alpha   90.00
_cell.angle_beta   90.00
_cell.angle_gamma   90.00
#
_symmetry.space_group_name_H-M   'P 1'
#
loop_
_entity.id
_entity.type
_entity.pdbx_description
1 polymer ?
#
loop_
_entity_poly.entity_id
_entity_poly.type
_entity_poly.pdbx_seq_one_letter_code
_entity_poly.pdbx_strand_id
1 'polypeptide(L)' 'SDEELYRRLEAYKESLKDKVVKANQELSQLQYKHKTN' A
#
# COMPACT_ATOMS: atom_id res chain seq x y z
N SER A 1 4.12 12.03 -24.37
CA SER A 1 5.23 11.15 -24.73
C SER A 1 5.18 9.89 -23.86
N ASP A 2 5.87 8.86 -24.34
CA ASP A 2 5.93 7.60 -23.62
C ASP A 2 6.61 7.75 -22.27
N GLU A 3 7.60 8.63 -22.21
CA GLU A 3 8.33 8.84 -20.98
C GLU A 3 7.44 9.42 -19.89
N GLU A 4 6.59 10.34 -20.24
CA GLU A 4 5.65 10.92 -19.30
C GLU A 4 4.65 9.87 -18.82
N LEU A 5 4.21 9.03 -19.72
CA LEU A 5 3.29 7.95 -19.39
C LEU A 5 3.92 6.97 -18.41
N TYR A 6 5.18 6.65 -18.64
CA TYR A 6 5.92 5.77 -17.73
C TYR A 6 6.03 6.35 -16.36
N ARG A 7 6.29 7.64 -16.27
CA ARG A 7 6.42 8.31 -14.98
C ARG A 7 5.12 8.26 -14.20
N ARG A 8 4.02 8.47 -14.89
CA ARG A 8 2.71 8.41 -14.24
C ARG A 8 2.40 7.00 -13.77
N LEU A 9 2.75 6.04 -14.56
CA LEU A 9 2.53 4.64 -14.20
C LEU A 9 3.34 4.26 -12.97
N GLU A 10 4.59 4.68 -12.94
CA GLU A 10 5.45 4.41 -11.79
C GLU A 10 4.94 5.09 -10.54
N ALA A 11 4.48 6.33 -10.67
CA ALA A 11 3.92 7.05 -9.53
C ALA A 11 2.67 6.36 -9.02
N TYR A 12 1.84 5.86 -9.92
CA TYR A 12 0.63 5.15 -9.55
C TYR A 12 0.96 3.86 -8.78
N LYS A 13 1.94 3.14 -9.26
CA LYS A 13 2.38 1.91 -8.60
C LYS A 13 2.87 2.18 -7.19
N GLU A 14 3.66 3.24 -7.03
CA GLU A 14 4.17 3.61 -5.73
C GLU A 14 3.06 3.98 -4.76
N SER A 15 2.11 4.75 -5.25
CA SER A 15 0.97 5.15 -4.44
C SER A 15 0.14 3.95 -4.01
N LEU A 16 -0.06 3.03 -4.92
CA LEU A 16 -0.82 1.82 -4.63
C LEU A 16 -0.09 0.95 -3.62
N LYS A 17 1.21 0.84 -3.77
CA LYS A 17 2.03 0.08 -2.84
C LYS A 17 1.95 0.66 -1.43
N ASP A 18 2.00 1.96 -1.32
CA ASP A 18 1.89 2.62 -0.02
C ASP A 18 0.56 2.31 0.65
N LYS A 19 -0.50 2.33 -0.12
CA LYS A 19 -1.82 2.03 0.41
C LYS A 19 -1.91 0.60 0.91
N VAL A 20 -1.32 -0.32 0.18
CA VAL A 20 -1.31 -1.73 0.57
C VAL A 20 -0.51 -1.93 1.85
N VAL A 21 0.64 -1.28 1.94
CA VAL A 21 1.47 -1.37 3.14
C VAL A 21 0.72 -0.84 4.35
N LYS A 22 0.07 0.30 4.21
CA LYS A 22 -0.69 0.88 5.30
C LYS A 22 -1.85 -0.01 5.73
N ALA A 23 -2.54 -0.57 4.76
CA ALA A 23 -3.65 -1.47 5.05
C ALA A 23 -3.17 -2.71 5.80
N ASN A 24 -2.02 -3.24 5.40
CA ASN A 24 -1.44 -4.39 6.08
C ASN A 24 -1.04 -4.06 7.51
N GLN A 25 -0.48 -2.88 7.70
CA GLN A 25 -0.11 -2.44 9.04
C GLN A 25 -1.32 -2.31 9.95
N GLU A 26 -2.38 -1.72 9.44
CA GLU A 26 -3.61 -1.57 10.20
C GLU A 26 -4.21 -2.91 10.55
N LEU A 27 -4.21 -3.82 9.59
CA LEU A 27 -4.74 -5.15 9.80
C LEU A 27 -3.94 -5.90 10.84
N SER A 28 -2.62 -5.78 10.78
CA SER A 28 -1.73 -6.41 11.76
C SER A 28 -2.01 -5.90 13.16
N GLN A 29 -2.24 -4.60 13.29
CA GLN A 29 -2.54 -4.01 14.59
C GLN A 29 -3.87 -4.50 15.13
N LEU A 30 -4.86 -4.62 14.25
CA LEU A 30 -6.16 -5.14 14.64
C LEU A 30 -6.04 -6.59 15.13
N GLN A 31 -5.32 -7.40 14.40
CA GLN A 31 -5.13 -8.81 14.77
C GLN A 31 -4.41 -8.93 16.10
N TYR A 32 -3.41 -8.10 16.29
CA TYR A 32 -2.66 -8.10 17.55
C TYR A 32 -3.55 -7.67 18.71
N LYS A 33 -4.37 -6.65 18.49
CA LYS A 33 -5.22 -6.09 19.51
C LYS A 33 -6.34 -7.02 19.91
N HIS A 34 -6.87 -7.76 18.94
CA HIS A 34 -7.99 -8.66 19.16
C HIS A 34 -7.55 -10.11 19.25
N LYS A 35 -6.29 -10.32 19.48
CA LYS A 35 -5.77 -11.65 19.62
C LYS A 35 -6.28 -12.26 20.91
N THR A 36 -7.04 -13.30 20.79
CA THR A 36 -7.52 -14.05 21.94
C THR A 36 -6.89 -15.43 21.92
N ASN A 37 -6.59 -15.92 23.07
CA ASN A 37 -6.02 -17.25 23.18
C ASN A 37 -6.93 -18.18 23.82
#